data_69f4036793318f9bd7340b2a3116d395
#
_entry.id   69f4036793318f9bd7340b2a3116d395
#
_cell.length_a   1.000
_cell.length_b   1.000
_cell.length_c   1.000
_cell.angle_alpha   90.00
_cell.angle_beta   90.00
_cell.angle_gamma   90.00
#
_symmetry.space_group_name_H-M   'P 1'
#
loop_
_entity.id
_entity.type
_entity.pdbx_description
1 polymer ?
#
loop_
_entity_poly.entity_id
_entity_poly.type
_entity_poly.pdbx_seq_one_letter_code
_entity_poly.pdbx_strand_id
1 'polypeptide(L)'
;MVTGVATIDAVVAVGVVVHVELLVGLYESFGGYNTLMSMSTGEPVFKAGIAVAPPTDWRFYDSVYTERFMRTPQENGENYEKTSPINRANDLNGSLLLMHGMADDNVHVRNSMEYAEALVQADKQFDMHYYTNRNHSIYGGNTRYHIFTKMLNFWNEKLK
;
A
#
# COMPACT_ATOMS: atom_id res chain seq x y z
N MET A 1 32.90 -3.77 -0.97
CA MET A 1 32.61 -4.98 -0.19
C MET A 1 31.81 -4.54 1.04
N VAL A 2 30.50 -4.41 0.91
CA VAL A 2 29.59 -4.32 2.06
C VAL A 2 28.38 -5.17 1.69
N THR A 3 28.39 -6.35 2.20
CA THR A 3 27.28 -7.26 2.25
C THR A 3 26.42 -6.86 3.43
N GLY A 4 25.41 -6.12 3.19
CA GLY A 4 24.33 -5.83 4.13
C GLY A 4 23.01 -6.07 3.43
N VAL A 5 22.74 -7.32 3.08
CA VAL A 5 21.39 -7.75 2.76
C VAL A 5 20.64 -7.72 4.08
N ALA A 6 19.89 -6.67 4.33
CA ALA A 6 18.82 -6.75 5.30
C ALA A 6 17.80 -7.73 4.72
N THR A 7 17.97 -8.99 5.03
CA THR A 7 16.93 -9.98 4.86
C THR A 7 15.79 -9.55 5.75
N ILE A 8 14.76 -8.98 5.15
CA ILE A 8 13.46 -8.98 5.77
C ILE A 8 12.98 -10.42 5.63
N ASP A 9 13.43 -11.24 6.57
CA ASP A 9 12.88 -12.56 6.75
C ASP A 9 11.42 -12.41 7.15
N ALA A 10 10.59 -13.12 6.40
CA ALA A 10 9.17 -13.32 6.62
C ALA A 10 8.23 -12.17 6.21
N VAL A 11 8.22 -11.82 4.94
CA VAL A 11 6.94 -11.67 4.26
C VAL A 11 7.04 -12.43 2.95
N VAL A 12 6.64 -13.67 2.95
CA VAL A 12 6.31 -14.41 1.74
C VAL A 12 4.96 -13.90 1.26
N ALA A 13 5.00 -12.74 0.66
CA ALA A 13 4.01 -12.30 -0.28
C ALA A 13 4.82 -11.94 -1.51
N VAL A 14 4.54 -12.52 -2.62
CA VAL A 14 5.27 -12.48 -3.88
C VAL A 14 5.88 -11.08 -4.15
N GLY A 15 7.08 -10.85 -3.64
CA GLY A 15 7.85 -9.64 -3.84
C GLY A 15 9.04 -9.95 -4.73
N VAL A 16 9.15 -9.29 -5.86
CA VAL A 16 10.35 -9.34 -6.68
C VAL A 16 11.30 -8.28 -6.18
N VAL A 17 12.36 -8.69 -5.50
CA VAL A 17 13.49 -7.81 -5.18
C VAL A 17 14.40 -7.77 -6.41
N VAL A 18 14.48 -6.62 -7.05
CA VAL A 18 15.40 -6.40 -8.16
C VAL A 18 16.39 -5.32 -7.77
N HIS A 19 17.61 -5.72 -7.54
CA HIS A 19 18.83 -4.93 -7.36
C HIS A 19 18.89 -3.94 -6.19
N VAL A 20 20.02 -3.92 -5.50
CA VAL A 20 20.30 -3.20 -4.23
C VAL A 20 20.16 -1.67 -4.32
N GLU A 21 20.09 -1.11 -5.52
CA GLU A 21 19.84 0.32 -5.74
C GLU A 21 18.39 0.66 -6.06
N LEU A 22 17.50 -0.34 -6.10
CA LEU A 22 16.12 -0.20 -6.55
C LEU A 22 15.17 -1.05 -5.72
N LEU A 23 14.86 -0.61 -4.52
CA LEU A 23 13.83 -1.27 -3.72
C LEU A 23 12.45 -0.86 -4.21
N VAL A 24 11.63 -1.87 -4.49
CA VAL A 24 10.23 -1.72 -4.95
C VAL A 24 9.31 -2.58 -4.10
N GLY A 25 8.18 -2.04 -3.72
CA GLY A 25 7.12 -2.77 -3.02
C GLY A 25 5.90 -2.98 -3.93
N LEU A 26 5.47 -4.22 -4.08
CA LEU A 26 4.23 -4.56 -4.78
C LEU A 26 3.43 -5.54 -3.94
N TYR A 27 2.29 -5.10 -3.42
CA TYR A 27 1.49 -5.94 -2.56
C TYR A 27 0.01 -5.60 -2.59
N GLU A 28 -0.83 -6.61 -2.35
CA GLU A 28 -2.28 -6.51 -2.21
C GLU A 28 -2.68 -6.60 -0.74
N SER A 29 -3.75 -5.92 -0.34
CA SER A 29 -4.34 -6.01 1.00
C SER A 29 -3.35 -5.58 2.09
N PHE A 30 -3.10 -6.41 3.09
CA PHE A 30 -2.11 -6.16 4.15
C PHE A 30 -0.71 -5.89 3.58
N GLY A 31 -0.36 -6.51 2.47
CA GLY A 31 0.88 -6.21 1.75
C GLY A 31 0.90 -4.80 1.18
N GLY A 32 -0.23 -4.30 0.67
CA GLY A 32 -0.39 -2.90 0.27
C GLY A 32 -0.19 -1.93 1.44
N TYR A 33 -0.72 -2.25 2.62
CA TYR A 33 -0.43 -1.53 3.85
C TYR A 33 1.06 -1.48 4.16
N ASN A 34 1.75 -2.63 4.09
CA ASN A 34 3.19 -2.69 4.31
C ASN A 34 3.97 -1.84 3.29
N THR A 35 3.56 -1.82 2.02
CA THR A 35 4.14 -0.94 1.00
C THR A 35 4.04 0.53 1.44
N LEU A 36 2.85 0.99 1.81
CA LEU A 36 2.63 2.37 2.24
C LEU A 36 3.45 2.73 3.48
N MET A 37 3.44 1.86 4.49
CA MET A 37 4.23 2.08 5.71
C MET A 37 5.73 2.11 5.43
N SER A 38 6.25 1.21 4.60
CA SER A 38 7.68 1.14 4.26
C SER A 38 8.14 2.36 3.46
N MET A 39 7.27 2.92 2.61
CA MET A 39 7.55 4.14 1.85
C MET A 39 7.42 5.42 2.69
N SER A 40 6.87 5.33 3.90
CA SER A 40 6.59 6.48 4.77
C SER A 40 7.25 6.35 6.15
N THR A 41 8.21 5.45 6.33
CA THR A 41 8.84 5.21 7.63
C THR A 41 10.35 5.02 7.48
N GLY A 42 11.12 5.68 8.34
CA GLY A 42 12.58 5.58 8.37
C GLY A 42 13.26 6.30 7.19
N GLU A 43 14.48 5.90 6.90
CA GLU A 43 15.22 6.47 5.77
C GLU A 43 14.61 6.03 4.43
N PRO A 44 14.53 6.92 3.45
CA PRO A 44 13.97 6.59 2.13
C PRO A 44 14.83 5.57 1.39
N VAL A 45 14.33 4.35 1.26
CA VAL A 45 15.01 3.27 0.54
C VAL A 45 14.23 2.78 -0.68
N PHE A 46 12.94 3.10 -0.77
CA PHE A 46 12.08 2.67 -1.87
C PHE A 46 11.98 3.77 -2.93
N LYS A 47 12.37 3.47 -4.15
CA LYS A 47 12.24 4.37 -5.29
C LYS A 47 10.79 4.42 -5.81
N ALA A 48 10.10 3.30 -5.75
CA ALA A 48 8.71 3.19 -6.17
C ALA A 48 7.97 2.08 -5.42
N GLY A 49 6.64 2.20 -5.31
CA GLY A 49 5.78 1.19 -4.71
C GLY A 49 4.42 1.12 -5.38
N ILE A 50 3.83 -0.07 -5.35
CA ILE A 50 2.46 -0.32 -5.80
C ILE A 50 1.68 -0.90 -4.64
N ALA A 51 0.63 -0.20 -4.21
CA ALA A 51 -0.28 -0.64 -3.17
C ALA A 51 -1.65 -0.95 -3.77
N VAL A 52 -2.10 -2.19 -3.62
CA VAL A 52 -3.38 -2.66 -4.15
C VAL A 52 -4.32 -2.96 -2.99
N ALA A 53 -5.48 -2.33 -2.98
CA ALA A 53 -6.51 -2.49 -1.96
C ALA A 53 -5.96 -2.46 -0.51
N PRO A 54 -5.11 -1.46 -0.15
CA PRO A 54 -4.48 -1.42 1.15
C PRO A 54 -5.46 -0.98 2.25
N PRO A 55 -5.42 -1.58 3.44
CA PRO A 55 -5.85 -0.87 4.64
C PRO A 55 -4.97 0.36 4.86
N THR A 56 -5.56 1.49 5.24
CA THR A 56 -4.84 2.75 5.49
C THR A 56 -5.14 3.33 6.86
N ASP A 57 -6.21 2.86 7.46
CA ASP A 57 -6.50 3.05 8.87
C ASP A 57 -7.23 1.81 9.39
N TRP A 58 -6.75 1.24 10.47
CA TRP A 58 -7.32 0.02 11.05
C TRP A 58 -8.73 0.22 11.61
N ARG A 59 -9.19 1.47 11.80
CA ARG A 59 -10.58 1.80 12.11
C ARG A 59 -11.55 1.57 10.94
N PHE A 60 -11.02 1.44 9.72
CA PHE A 60 -11.78 1.16 8.50
C PHE A 60 -11.80 -0.32 8.13
N TYR A 61 -11.28 -1.16 8.99
CA TYR A 61 -11.27 -2.60 8.80
C TYR A 61 -12.14 -3.29 9.86
N ASP A 62 -12.48 -4.57 9.61
CA ASP A 62 -13.39 -5.34 10.47
C ASP A 62 -12.93 -5.38 11.93
N SER A 63 -13.84 -5.04 12.85
CA SER A 63 -13.56 -5.02 14.27
C SER A 63 -13.18 -6.41 14.80
N VAL A 64 -13.82 -7.46 14.31
CA VAL A 64 -13.51 -8.85 14.72
C VAL A 64 -12.06 -9.25 14.43
N TYR A 65 -11.45 -8.68 13.39
CA TYR A 65 -10.03 -8.86 13.11
C TYR A 65 -9.18 -7.85 13.88
N THR A 66 -9.47 -6.58 13.70
CA THR A 66 -8.62 -5.48 14.20
C THR A 66 -8.56 -5.46 15.72
N GLU A 67 -9.70 -5.51 16.40
CA GLU A 67 -9.76 -5.41 17.87
C GLU A 67 -9.18 -6.62 18.57
N ARG A 68 -9.16 -7.77 17.90
CA ARG A 68 -8.48 -8.96 18.40
C ARG A 68 -6.98 -8.73 18.62
N PHE A 69 -6.34 -7.93 17.78
CA PHE A 69 -4.89 -7.70 17.82
C PHE A 69 -4.53 -6.35 18.42
N MET A 70 -5.36 -5.34 18.21
CA MET A 70 -5.10 -3.96 18.61
C MET A 70 -5.97 -3.47 19.76
N ARG A 71 -6.95 -4.27 20.24
CA ARG A 71 -8.04 -3.81 21.11
C ARG A 71 -8.92 -2.76 20.41
N THR A 72 -9.81 -2.11 21.15
CA THR A 72 -10.66 -1.04 20.61
C THR A 72 -9.87 0.27 20.39
N PRO A 73 -10.29 1.14 19.47
CA PRO A 73 -9.68 2.46 19.32
C PRO A 73 -9.72 3.33 20.59
N GLN A 74 -10.73 3.12 21.44
CA GLN A 74 -10.86 3.82 22.73
C GLN A 74 -9.79 3.41 23.72
N GLU A 75 -9.39 2.14 23.72
CA GLU A 75 -8.37 1.59 24.63
C GLU A 75 -6.94 1.81 24.11
N ASN A 76 -6.76 1.91 22.79
CA ASN A 76 -5.44 1.86 22.17
C ASN A 76 -5.28 2.88 21.03
N GLY A 77 -5.95 4.02 21.13
CA GLY A 77 -6.01 5.05 20.07
C GLY A 77 -4.64 5.48 19.57
N GLU A 78 -3.65 5.62 20.45
CA GLU A 78 -2.29 6.02 20.08
C GLU A 78 -1.65 5.06 19.04
N ASN A 79 -1.87 3.74 19.18
CA ASN A 79 -1.33 2.78 18.22
C ASN A 79 -2.11 2.78 16.91
N TYR A 80 -3.42 3.05 16.92
CA TYR A 80 -4.18 3.28 15.70
C TYR A 80 -3.62 4.48 14.91
N GLU A 81 -3.30 5.59 15.60
CA GLU A 81 -2.66 6.76 14.96
C GLU A 81 -1.27 6.43 14.39
N LYS A 82 -0.42 5.79 15.19
CA LYS A 82 0.97 5.46 14.80
C LYS A 82 1.07 4.51 13.62
N THR A 83 0.09 3.63 13.47
CA THR A 83 0.09 2.58 12.43
C THR A 83 -0.79 2.94 11.23
N SER A 84 -1.31 4.17 11.16
CA SER A 84 -2.11 4.63 10.03
C SER A 84 -1.23 5.27 8.95
N PRO A 85 -1.15 4.69 7.72
CA PRO A 85 -0.55 5.35 6.57
C PRO A 85 -1.09 6.75 6.30
N ILE A 86 -2.39 7.02 6.58
CA ILE A 86 -3.01 8.33 6.41
C ILE A 86 -2.24 9.39 7.21
N ASN A 87 -1.87 9.09 8.44
CA ASN A 87 -1.13 10.01 9.31
C ASN A 87 0.34 10.19 8.92
N ARG A 88 0.82 9.40 7.95
CA ARG A 88 2.17 9.45 7.41
C ARG A 88 2.23 9.92 5.95
N ALA A 89 1.15 10.48 5.44
CA ALA A 89 1.08 10.95 4.05
C ALA A 89 2.20 11.96 3.73
N ASN A 90 2.55 12.84 4.68
CA ASN A 90 3.66 13.79 4.53
C ASN A 90 5.03 13.12 4.37
N ASP A 91 5.19 11.93 4.90
CA ASP A 91 6.47 11.20 4.92
C ASP A 91 6.62 10.27 3.71
N LEU A 92 5.61 10.20 2.82
CA LEU A 92 5.69 9.37 1.62
C LEU A 92 6.89 9.77 0.75
N ASN A 93 7.75 8.81 0.45
CA ASN A 93 8.90 8.96 -0.43
C ASN A 93 8.82 7.98 -1.60
N GLY A 94 9.36 8.40 -2.75
CA GLY A 94 9.31 7.61 -3.98
C GLY A 94 8.00 7.75 -4.75
N SER A 95 7.90 7.05 -5.87
CA SER A 95 6.71 7.06 -6.74
C SER A 95 5.70 6.02 -6.26
N LEU A 96 4.44 6.40 -6.09
CA LEU A 96 3.37 5.50 -5.67
C LEU A 96 2.35 5.27 -6.78
N LEU A 97 1.96 4.01 -6.99
CA LEU A 97 0.74 3.63 -7.70
C LEU A 97 -0.24 2.99 -6.72
N LEU A 98 -1.37 3.64 -6.50
CA LEU A 98 -2.45 3.19 -5.64
C LEU A 98 -3.58 2.60 -6.47
N MET A 99 -4.00 1.37 -6.20
CA MET A 99 -5.10 0.72 -6.96
C MET A 99 -6.12 0.09 -6.02
N HIS A 100 -7.41 0.16 -6.40
CA HIS A 100 -8.48 -0.42 -5.58
C HIS A 100 -9.69 -0.85 -6.41
N GLY A 101 -10.36 -1.91 -5.99
CA GLY A 101 -11.69 -2.28 -6.51
C GLY A 101 -12.78 -1.46 -5.83
N MET A 102 -13.64 -0.79 -6.59
CA MET A 102 -14.68 0.07 -6.00
C MET A 102 -15.81 -0.69 -5.30
N ALA A 103 -15.97 -1.98 -5.60
CA ALA A 103 -16.92 -2.87 -4.94
C ALA A 103 -16.21 -3.84 -3.96
N ASP A 104 -15.09 -3.40 -3.39
CA ASP A 104 -14.35 -4.16 -2.39
C ASP A 104 -15.15 -4.21 -1.07
N ASP A 105 -15.56 -5.41 -0.71
CA ASP A 105 -16.35 -5.71 0.49
C ASP A 105 -15.51 -6.27 1.65
N ASN A 106 -14.20 -6.39 1.45
CA ASN A 106 -13.24 -6.79 2.46
C ASN A 106 -12.48 -5.56 3.00
N VAL A 107 -11.61 -4.97 2.18
CA VAL A 107 -10.98 -3.69 2.49
C VAL A 107 -11.75 -2.59 1.75
N HIS A 108 -12.68 -1.95 2.42
CA HIS A 108 -13.53 -0.94 1.81
C HIS A 108 -12.70 0.13 1.10
N VAL A 109 -13.14 0.54 -0.11
CA VAL A 109 -12.44 1.53 -0.97
C VAL A 109 -12.18 2.86 -0.27
N ARG A 110 -12.92 3.19 0.79
CA ARG A 110 -12.69 4.34 1.65
C ARG A 110 -11.24 4.44 2.13
N ASN A 111 -10.58 3.31 2.40
CA ASN A 111 -9.18 3.29 2.78
C ASN A 111 -8.30 4.04 1.77
N SER A 112 -8.42 3.71 0.49
CA SER A 112 -7.66 4.39 -0.57
C SER A 112 -8.13 5.83 -0.83
N MET A 113 -9.42 6.12 -0.64
CA MET A 113 -9.95 7.48 -0.83
C MET A 113 -9.41 8.45 0.24
N GLU A 114 -9.46 8.07 1.51
CA GLU A 114 -8.96 8.89 2.62
C GLU A 114 -7.43 9.07 2.55
N TYR A 115 -6.71 8.01 2.13
CA TYR A 115 -5.27 8.14 1.95
C TYR A 115 -4.91 9.04 0.77
N ALA A 116 -5.64 8.94 -0.34
CA ALA A 116 -5.45 9.83 -1.50
C ALA A 116 -5.70 11.29 -1.13
N GLU A 117 -6.75 11.58 -0.36
CA GLU A 117 -7.00 12.93 0.15
C GLU A 117 -5.85 13.41 1.04
N ALA A 118 -5.36 12.58 1.95
CA ALA A 118 -4.22 12.93 2.81
C ALA A 118 -2.95 13.24 1.98
N LEU A 119 -2.69 12.48 0.92
CA LEU A 119 -1.57 12.75 0.00
C LEU A 119 -1.75 14.08 -0.75
N VAL A 120 -2.96 14.40 -1.19
CA VAL A 120 -3.27 15.69 -1.82
C VAL A 120 -3.02 16.84 -0.86
N GLN A 121 -3.48 16.74 0.38
CA GLN A 121 -3.26 17.76 1.41
C GLN A 121 -1.77 17.89 1.80
N ALA A 122 -0.99 16.83 1.63
CA ALA A 122 0.46 16.80 1.83
C ALA A 122 1.27 17.25 0.58
N ASP A 123 0.62 17.69 -0.48
CA ASP A 123 1.23 18.04 -1.79
C ASP A 123 2.09 16.93 -2.39
N LYS A 124 1.69 15.66 -2.17
CA LYS A 124 2.37 14.48 -2.72
C LYS A 124 1.76 14.10 -4.07
N GLN A 125 2.60 13.90 -5.07
CA GLN A 125 2.17 13.40 -6.38
C GLN A 125 2.19 11.87 -6.39
N PHE A 126 1.14 11.26 -6.93
CA PHE A 126 0.98 9.81 -7.01
C PHE A 126 0.09 9.42 -8.17
N ASP A 127 0.23 8.20 -8.64
CA ASP A 127 -0.66 7.59 -9.63
C ASP A 127 -1.75 6.78 -8.91
N MET A 128 -2.99 6.81 -9.44
CA MET A 128 -4.11 6.08 -8.90
C MET A 128 -4.95 5.43 -9.99
N HIS A 129 -5.53 4.25 -9.68
CA HIS A 129 -6.51 3.62 -10.56
C HIS A 129 -7.58 2.84 -9.79
N TYR A 130 -8.85 3.18 -10.03
CA TYR A 130 -9.99 2.44 -9.51
C TYR A 130 -10.55 1.47 -10.54
N TYR A 131 -10.86 0.25 -10.08
CA TYR A 131 -11.53 -0.77 -10.87
C TYR A 131 -13.02 -0.81 -10.51
N THR A 132 -13.85 -0.21 -11.35
CA THR A 132 -15.31 -0.16 -11.17
C THR A 132 -15.89 -1.57 -11.13
N ASN A 133 -16.81 -1.85 -10.22
CA ASN A 133 -17.45 -3.16 -10.05
C ASN A 133 -16.47 -4.33 -9.84
N ARG A 134 -15.31 -4.09 -9.24
CA ARG A 134 -14.37 -5.13 -8.84
C ARG A 134 -14.26 -5.17 -7.33
N ASN A 135 -14.23 -6.40 -6.80
CA ASN A 135 -14.06 -6.69 -5.39
C ASN A 135 -12.57 -6.65 -4.99
N HIS A 136 -12.26 -7.16 -3.80
CA HIS A 136 -10.92 -7.17 -3.23
C HIS A 136 -9.86 -7.77 -4.16
N SER A 137 -10.17 -8.91 -4.79
CA SER A 137 -9.23 -9.62 -5.67
C SER A 137 -9.09 -9.03 -7.08
N ILE A 138 -9.84 -8.00 -7.43
CA ILE A 138 -9.78 -7.26 -8.70
C ILE A 138 -9.68 -8.20 -9.92
N TYR A 139 -10.65 -9.09 -10.09
CA TYR A 139 -10.67 -10.05 -11.19
C TYR A 139 -11.96 -9.95 -12.03
N GLY A 140 -11.98 -10.67 -13.16
CA GLY A 140 -13.11 -10.81 -14.08
C GLY A 140 -12.87 -10.14 -15.44
N GLY A 141 -13.25 -10.81 -16.50
CA GLY A 141 -13.00 -10.36 -17.86
C GLY A 141 -11.52 -10.06 -18.09
N ASN A 142 -11.22 -8.93 -18.70
CA ASN A 142 -9.87 -8.48 -19.02
C ASN A 142 -9.13 -7.81 -17.84
N THR A 143 -9.73 -7.74 -16.65
CA THR A 143 -9.24 -6.95 -15.52
C THR A 143 -7.84 -7.36 -15.08
N ARG A 144 -7.57 -8.67 -14.98
CA ARG A 144 -6.24 -9.17 -14.57
C ARG A 144 -5.14 -8.77 -15.55
N TYR A 145 -5.40 -8.87 -16.83
CA TYR A 145 -4.44 -8.43 -17.85
C TYR A 145 -4.18 -6.92 -17.73
N HIS A 146 -5.24 -6.12 -17.58
CA HIS A 146 -5.15 -4.68 -17.45
C HIS A 146 -4.36 -4.25 -16.21
N ILE A 147 -4.63 -4.83 -15.04
CA ILE A 147 -3.94 -4.46 -13.79
C ILE A 147 -2.44 -4.77 -13.86
N PHE A 148 -2.07 -5.97 -14.33
CA PHE A 148 -0.65 -6.33 -14.44
C PHE A 148 0.08 -5.52 -15.52
N THR A 149 -0.57 -5.21 -16.64
CA THR A 149 0.00 -4.31 -17.66
C THR A 149 0.24 -2.92 -17.09
N LYS A 150 -0.72 -2.38 -16.29
CA LYS A 150 -0.56 -1.08 -15.66
C LYS A 150 0.59 -1.07 -14.65
N MET A 151 0.73 -2.12 -13.84
CA MET A 151 1.84 -2.30 -12.90
C MET A 151 3.19 -2.32 -13.65
N LEU A 152 3.28 -3.12 -14.72
CA LEU A 152 4.50 -3.24 -15.52
C LEU A 152 4.88 -1.90 -16.17
N ASN A 153 3.90 -1.18 -16.70
CA ASN A 153 4.14 0.15 -17.28
C ASN A 153 4.64 1.14 -16.23
N PHE A 154 4.06 1.13 -15.03
CA PHE A 154 4.51 1.97 -13.93
C PHE A 154 5.97 1.65 -13.55
N TRP A 155 6.34 0.37 -13.41
CA TRP A 155 7.73 -0.01 -13.14
C TRP A 155 8.67 0.45 -14.27
N ASN A 156 8.32 0.21 -15.51
CA ASN A 156 9.12 0.62 -16.66
C ASN A 156 9.32 2.14 -16.74
N GLU A 157 8.39 2.92 -16.23
CA GLU A 157 8.49 4.38 -16.18
C GLU A 157 9.34 4.87 -15.01
N LYS A 158 9.08 4.36 -13.81
CA LYS A 158 9.65 4.90 -12.55
C LYS A 158 11.02 4.32 -12.19
N LEU A 159 11.43 3.21 -12.80
CA LEU A 159 12.68 2.53 -12.50
C LEU A 159 13.78 2.73 -13.58
N LYS A 160 13.61 3.70 -14.43
CA LYS A 160 14.63 4.11 -15.43
C LYS A 160 15.79 4.86 -14.77
#